data_3e50cbcfcf45f3da1eb25d0fe551ce57
#
_entry.id   3e50cbcfcf45f3da1eb25d0fe551ce57
#
_cell.length_a   1.000
_cell.length_b   1.000
_cell.length_c   1.000
_cell.angle_alpha   90.00
_cell.angle_beta   90.00
_cell.angle_gamma   90.00
#
_symmetry.space_group_name_H-M   'P 1'
#
loop_
_entity.id
_entity.type
_entity.pdbx_description
1 polymer ?
#
loop_
_entity_poly.entity_id
_entity_poly.type
_entity_poly.pdbx_seq_one_letter_code
_entity_poly.pdbx_strand_id
1 'polypeptide(L)'
;MKKINQELIALFDKYGSDRRRALRENKKLSYLYALADLRENLLDWCQFDPEQQALQIGADAGALTGLLARRLSSVTVLDVSEENLEVVRRRFKTEPELAAKIRYVCADVETYAREAEKRGGTYGYVVLIGDLTAADRAGRAAQMTAAKQLLSAHGTLIAAASNWFGVKYMAGA
;
A
#
# COMPACT_ATOMS: atom_id res chain seq x y z
N MET A 1 -7.15 18.38 -1.68
CA MET A 1 -6.12 17.40 -2.09
C MET A 1 -4.75 17.82 -1.55
N LYS A 2 -3.99 16.88 -0.96
CA LYS A 2 -2.63 17.18 -0.48
C LYS A 2 -1.76 17.60 -1.68
N LYS A 3 -0.90 18.64 -1.51
CA LYS A 3 -0.01 19.15 -2.57
C LYS A 3 0.83 18.02 -3.21
N ILE A 4 1.35 17.10 -2.40
CA ILE A 4 2.15 15.97 -2.89
C ILE A 4 1.34 15.04 -3.81
N ASN A 5 0.07 14.77 -3.51
CA ASN A 5 -0.77 13.92 -4.33
C ASN A 5 -1.03 14.55 -5.72
N GLN A 6 -1.24 15.87 -5.79
CA GLN A 6 -1.37 16.59 -7.06
C GLN A 6 -0.08 16.50 -7.90
N GLU A 7 1.06 16.69 -7.26
CA GLU A 7 2.36 16.57 -7.91
C GLU A 7 2.60 15.15 -8.45
N LEU A 8 2.27 14.11 -7.67
CA LEU A 8 2.41 12.71 -8.10
C LEU A 8 1.48 12.36 -9.26
N ILE A 9 0.21 12.80 -9.23
CA ILE A 9 -0.74 12.61 -10.32
C ILE A 9 -0.19 13.24 -11.61
N ALA A 10 0.29 14.49 -11.55
CA ALA A 10 0.88 15.16 -12.70
C ALA A 10 2.11 14.43 -13.27
N LEU A 11 2.94 13.83 -12.38
CA LEU A 11 4.07 13.02 -12.81
C LEU A 11 3.63 11.73 -13.50
N PHE A 12 2.62 11.02 -12.96
CA PHE A 12 2.09 9.81 -13.60
C PHE A 12 1.41 10.13 -14.94
N ASP A 13 0.69 11.24 -15.03
CA ASP A 13 0.07 11.67 -16.30
C ASP A 13 1.13 12.04 -17.35
N LYS A 14 2.27 12.63 -16.94
CA LYS A 14 3.35 13.04 -17.86
C LYS A 14 4.26 11.89 -18.29
N TYR A 15 4.63 11.01 -17.35
CA TYR A 15 5.68 9.99 -17.58
C TYR A 15 5.14 8.56 -17.67
N GLY A 16 3.86 8.34 -17.33
CA GLY A 16 3.24 7.01 -17.31
C GLY A 16 4.02 6.05 -16.42
N SER A 17 4.39 4.89 -16.97
CA SER A 17 5.19 3.85 -16.29
C SER A 17 6.69 4.17 -16.21
N ASP A 18 7.20 5.18 -16.93
CA ASP A 18 8.63 5.54 -16.89
C ASP A 18 9.00 6.36 -15.65
N ARG A 19 8.88 5.71 -14.49
CA ARG A 19 9.19 6.29 -13.18
C ARG A 19 10.65 6.69 -13.04
N ARG A 20 11.57 5.99 -13.73
CA ARG A 20 13.01 6.33 -13.71
C ARG A 20 13.28 7.67 -14.37
N ARG A 21 12.63 7.95 -15.49
CA ARG A 21 12.71 9.25 -16.15
C ARG A 21 12.10 10.35 -15.29
N ALA A 22 10.93 10.10 -14.68
CA ALA A 22 10.30 11.04 -13.76
C ALA A 22 11.25 11.44 -12.62
N LEU A 23 11.96 10.48 -12.01
CA LEU A 23 12.95 10.73 -10.95
C LEU A 23 14.21 11.47 -11.44
N ARG A 24 14.70 11.19 -12.64
CA ARG A 24 15.87 11.89 -13.20
C ARG A 24 15.58 13.37 -13.44
N GLU A 25 14.38 13.67 -13.95
CA GLU A 25 13.98 15.05 -14.29
C GLU A 25 13.45 15.84 -13.08
N ASN A 26 13.06 15.16 -11.99
CA ASN A 26 12.45 15.80 -10.81
C ASN A 26 13.11 15.30 -9.51
N LYS A 27 14.15 15.97 -9.07
CA LYS A 27 15.00 15.59 -7.93
C LYS A 27 14.41 16.03 -6.59
N LYS A 28 13.28 15.46 -6.15
CA LYS A 28 12.73 15.67 -4.80
C LYS A 28 12.77 14.35 -4.03
N LEU A 29 13.16 14.42 -2.74
CA LEU A 29 13.19 13.23 -1.86
C LEU A 29 11.83 12.56 -1.72
N SER A 30 10.75 13.34 -1.64
CA SER A 30 9.37 12.82 -1.60
C SER A 30 8.99 12.00 -2.84
N TYR A 31 9.50 12.38 -4.01
CA TYR A 31 9.28 11.60 -5.24
C TYR A 31 10.10 10.31 -5.25
N LEU A 32 11.32 10.35 -4.71
CA LEU A 32 12.13 9.14 -4.58
C LEU A 32 11.37 8.08 -3.75
N TYR A 33 10.81 8.46 -2.62
CA TYR A 33 10.01 7.54 -1.79
C TYR A 33 8.76 7.01 -2.50
N ALA A 34 8.07 7.86 -3.26
CA ALA A 34 6.81 7.49 -3.92
C ALA A 34 7.01 6.70 -5.22
N LEU A 35 8.05 7.02 -6.02
CA LEU A 35 8.22 6.50 -7.38
C LEU A 35 9.27 5.38 -7.49
N ALA A 36 10.26 5.34 -6.58
CA ALA A 36 11.33 4.34 -6.67
C ALA A 36 10.83 2.94 -6.31
N ASP A 37 11.34 1.95 -7.01
CA ASP A 37 11.05 0.53 -6.77
C ASP A 37 11.75 0.00 -5.50
N LEU A 38 12.60 0.81 -4.85
CA LEU A 38 13.35 0.44 -3.63
C LEU A 38 12.44 -0.03 -2.47
N ARG A 39 11.20 0.44 -2.41
CA ARG A 39 10.26 -0.01 -1.39
C ARG A 39 9.81 -1.45 -1.59
N GLU A 40 9.89 -1.98 -2.79
CA GLU A 40 9.59 -3.37 -3.09
C GLU A 40 10.53 -4.33 -2.32
N ASN A 41 11.77 -3.90 -2.01
CA ASN A 41 12.72 -4.67 -1.20
C ASN A 41 12.18 -5.05 0.19
N LEU A 42 11.20 -4.32 0.71
CA LEU A 42 10.52 -4.67 1.96
C LEU A 42 9.78 -6.02 1.89
N LEU A 43 9.34 -6.41 0.69
CA LEU A 43 8.56 -7.62 0.46
C LEU A 43 9.22 -8.59 -0.53
N ASP A 44 10.37 -8.22 -1.10
CA ASP A 44 11.00 -9.02 -2.16
C ASP A 44 11.47 -10.40 -1.67
N TRP A 45 11.82 -10.51 -0.40
CA TRP A 45 12.16 -11.75 0.27
C TRP A 45 10.96 -12.68 0.55
N CYS A 46 9.73 -12.17 0.47
CA CYS A 46 8.53 -12.92 0.79
C CYS A 46 8.14 -13.82 -0.39
N GLN A 47 7.98 -15.09 -0.12
CA GLN A 47 7.47 -16.07 -1.09
C GLN A 47 5.94 -16.04 -1.06
N PHE A 48 5.35 -15.39 -2.05
CA PHE A 48 3.89 -15.32 -2.20
C PHE A 48 3.36 -16.52 -2.97
N ASP A 49 2.22 -17.05 -2.54
CA ASP A 49 1.44 -17.99 -3.33
C ASP A 49 0.62 -17.20 -4.38
N PRO A 50 0.88 -17.39 -5.69
CA PRO A 50 0.28 -16.60 -6.76
C PRO A 50 -1.25 -16.76 -6.88
N GLU A 51 -1.81 -17.83 -6.35
CA GLU A 51 -3.26 -18.07 -6.36
C GLU A 51 -4.01 -17.26 -5.29
N GLN A 52 -3.29 -16.74 -4.31
CA GLN A 52 -3.86 -15.98 -3.20
C GLN A 52 -4.13 -14.51 -3.57
N GLN A 53 -4.97 -13.88 -2.75
CA GLN A 53 -5.31 -12.48 -2.83
C GLN A 53 -4.68 -11.70 -1.66
N ALA A 54 -4.33 -10.45 -1.89
CA ALA A 54 -3.87 -9.56 -0.81
C ALA A 54 -4.84 -8.41 -0.54
N LEU A 55 -4.90 -8.02 0.73
CA LEU A 55 -5.37 -6.72 1.18
C LEU A 55 -4.16 -5.87 1.56
N GLN A 56 -3.96 -4.76 0.88
CA GLN A 56 -2.99 -3.73 1.25
C GLN A 56 -3.73 -2.64 2.02
N ILE A 57 -3.39 -2.43 3.29
CA ILE A 57 -3.92 -1.36 4.13
C ILE A 57 -2.95 -0.17 4.06
N GLY A 58 -3.47 0.98 3.60
CA GLY A 58 -2.67 2.15 3.24
C GLY A 58 -2.18 2.10 1.78
N ALA A 59 -2.57 3.11 1.00
CA ALA A 59 -2.28 3.17 -0.44
C ALA A 59 -0.81 3.49 -0.77
N ASP A 60 -0.14 4.29 0.08
CA ASP A 60 1.29 4.65 -0.01
C ASP A 60 1.76 4.96 -1.45
N ALA A 61 1.01 5.76 -2.17
CA ALA A 61 1.22 6.11 -3.58
C ALA A 61 1.41 4.88 -4.51
N GLY A 62 0.97 3.69 -4.11
CA GLY A 62 1.08 2.45 -4.87
C GLY A 62 2.48 1.83 -4.93
N ALA A 63 3.39 2.25 -4.04
CA ALA A 63 4.79 1.80 -4.10
C ALA A 63 4.96 0.28 -3.95
N LEU A 64 4.12 -0.37 -3.15
CA LEU A 64 4.10 -1.82 -2.96
C LEU A 64 3.04 -2.54 -3.79
N THR A 65 2.01 -1.81 -4.22
CA THR A 65 0.86 -2.36 -4.96
C THR A 65 1.29 -3.08 -6.23
N GLY A 66 2.27 -2.53 -6.95
CA GLY A 66 2.79 -3.13 -8.20
C GLY A 66 3.44 -4.50 -7.97
N LEU A 67 4.26 -4.63 -6.93
CA LEU A 67 4.87 -5.93 -6.56
C LEU A 67 3.79 -6.94 -6.19
N LEU A 68 2.83 -6.57 -5.35
CA LEU A 68 1.74 -7.45 -4.95
C LEU A 68 0.90 -7.89 -6.15
N ALA A 69 0.53 -6.95 -7.05
CA ALA A 69 -0.25 -7.27 -8.26
C ALA A 69 0.50 -8.17 -9.26
N ARG A 70 1.84 -8.08 -9.32
CA ARG A 70 2.64 -9.00 -10.15
C ARG A 70 2.72 -10.40 -9.58
N ARG A 71 2.73 -10.53 -8.24
CA ARG A 71 2.99 -11.82 -7.56
C ARG A 71 1.74 -12.56 -7.12
N LEU A 72 0.57 -11.92 -7.12
CA LEU A 72 -0.69 -12.46 -6.59
C LEU A 72 -1.80 -12.44 -7.64
N SER A 73 -2.87 -13.17 -7.36
CA SER A 73 -4.05 -13.22 -8.23
C SER A 73 -4.79 -11.88 -8.27
N SER A 74 -4.91 -11.19 -7.13
CA SER A 74 -5.48 -9.85 -7.04
C SER A 74 -5.03 -9.12 -5.77
N VAL A 75 -5.18 -7.79 -5.78
CA VAL A 75 -4.87 -6.91 -4.64
C VAL A 75 -6.02 -5.95 -4.40
N THR A 76 -6.52 -5.91 -3.17
CA THR A 76 -7.42 -4.86 -2.71
C THR A 76 -6.58 -3.80 -1.98
N VAL A 77 -6.62 -2.55 -2.46
CA VAL A 77 -5.98 -1.40 -1.80
C VAL A 77 -7.04 -0.66 -1.00
N LEU A 78 -6.87 -0.65 0.31
CA LEU A 78 -7.75 0.01 1.27
C LEU A 78 -7.08 1.26 1.81
N ASP A 79 -7.73 2.41 1.69
CA ASP A 79 -7.25 3.69 2.25
C ASP A 79 -8.44 4.54 2.67
N VAL A 80 -8.28 5.32 3.73
CA VAL A 80 -9.32 6.25 4.20
C VAL A 80 -9.46 7.49 3.30
N SER A 81 -8.51 7.72 2.41
CA SER A 81 -8.44 8.87 1.53
C SER A 81 -8.63 8.46 0.07
N GLU A 82 -9.73 8.89 -0.52
CA GLU A 82 -9.98 8.73 -1.97
C GLU A 82 -8.89 9.41 -2.81
N GLU A 83 -8.29 10.49 -2.31
CA GLU A 83 -7.17 11.17 -2.98
C GLU A 83 -5.92 10.28 -3.07
N ASN A 84 -5.63 9.49 -2.02
CA ASN A 84 -4.53 8.54 -2.05
C ASN A 84 -4.81 7.42 -3.06
N LEU A 85 -6.04 6.92 -3.10
CA LEU A 85 -6.46 5.90 -4.06
C LEU A 85 -6.38 6.41 -5.50
N GLU A 86 -6.72 7.68 -5.76
CA GLU A 86 -6.59 8.28 -7.09
C GLU A 86 -5.12 8.34 -7.53
N VAL A 87 -4.18 8.61 -6.62
CA VAL A 87 -2.74 8.54 -6.93
C VAL A 87 -2.36 7.13 -7.42
N VAL A 88 -2.87 6.08 -6.75
CA VAL A 88 -2.59 4.70 -7.15
C VAL A 88 -3.25 4.36 -8.49
N ARG A 89 -4.49 4.79 -8.74
CA ARG A 89 -5.13 4.62 -10.06
C ARG A 89 -4.31 5.25 -11.18
N ARG A 90 -3.80 6.48 -10.97
CA ARG A 90 -2.95 7.15 -11.96
C ARG A 90 -1.64 6.44 -12.19
N ARG A 91 -1.03 5.90 -11.12
CA ARG A 91 0.20 5.13 -11.22
C ARG A 91 0.08 3.95 -12.18
N PHE A 92 -1.05 3.23 -12.15
CA PHE A 92 -1.25 2.01 -12.96
C PHE A 92 -2.09 2.24 -14.21
N LYS A 93 -2.46 3.49 -14.55
CA LYS A 93 -3.29 3.82 -15.72
C LYS A 93 -2.69 3.31 -17.04
N THR A 94 -1.38 3.31 -17.16
CA THR A 94 -0.66 2.85 -18.37
C THR A 94 -0.22 1.39 -18.29
N GLU A 95 -0.60 0.66 -17.25
CA GLU A 95 -0.28 -0.74 -17.01
C GLU A 95 -1.58 -1.56 -16.85
N PRO A 96 -2.37 -1.77 -17.95
CA PRO A 96 -3.74 -2.31 -17.86
C PRO A 96 -3.81 -3.72 -17.25
N GLU A 97 -2.81 -4.56 -17.48
CA GLU A 97 -2.74 -5.91 -16.91
C GLU A 97 -2.63 -5.88 -15.37
N LEU A 98 -1.84 -4.95 -14.84
CA LEU A 98 -1.73 -4.76 -13.39
C LEU A 98 -2.99 -4.08 -12.85
N ALA A 99 -3.49 -3.05 -13.54
CA ALA A 99 -4.69 -2.32 -13.13
C ALA A 99 -5.91 -3.24 -13.00
N ALA A 100 -6.04 -4.24 -13.87
CA ALA A 100 -7.12 -5.24 -13.85
C ALA A 100 -7.10 -6.11 -12.57
N LYS A 101 -5.94 -6.26 -11.92
CA LYS A 101 -5.79 -7.03 -10.68
C LYS A 101 -6.00 -6.19 -9.42
N ILE A 102 -6.12 -4.86 -9.54
CA ILE A 102 -6.17 -3.94 -8.40
C ILE A 102 -7.59 -3.45 -8.16
N ARG A 103 -8.11 -3.72 -6.98
CA ARG A 103 -9.38 -3.18 -6.48
C ARG A 103 -9.12 -2.06 -5.48
N TYR A 104 -9.87 -0.98 -5.55
CA TYR A 104 -9.73 0.18 -4.67
C TYR A 104 -10.95 0.29 -3.74
N VAL A 105 -10.70 0.50 -2.46
CA VAL A 105 -11.75 0.65 -1.44
C VAL A 105 -11.40 1.84 -0.55
N CYS A 106 -12.31 2.81 -0.47
CA CYS A 106 -12.18 3.96 0.42
C CYS A 106 -12.93 3.68 1.72
N ALA A 107 -12.22 3.23 2.75
CA ALA A 107 -12.76 2.96 4.08
C ALA A 107 -11.63 2.83 5.11
N ASP A 108 -11.95 2.94 6.40
CA ASP A 108 -11.07 2.47 7.47
C ASP A 108 -11.13 0.93 7.59
N VAL A 109 -10.09 0.35 8.20
CA VAL A 109 -9.94 -1.11 8.27
C VAL A 109 -10.98 -1.76 9.17
N GLU A 110 -11.40 -1.11 10.24
CA GLU A 110 -12.42 -1.62 11.17
C GLU A 110 -13.80 -1.69 10.51
N THR A 111 -14.17 -0.65 9.77
CA THR A 111 -15.42 -0.64 8.99
C THR A 111 -15.38 -1.69 7.90
N TYR A 112 -14.25 -1.79 7.18
CA TYR A 112 -14.08 -2.77 6.13
C TYR A 112 -14.14 -4.21 6.67
N ALA A 113 -13.54 -4.50 7.83
CA ALA A 113 -13.57 -5.82 8.46
C ALA A 113 -14.99 -6.23 8.84
N ARG A 114 -15.77 -5.31 9.44
CA ARG A 114 -17.19 -5.57 9.77
C ARG A 114 -18.06 -5.88 8.56
N GLU A 115 -17.78 -5.25 7.44
CA GLU A 115 -18.48 -5.53 6.18
C GLU A 115 -18.04 -6.85 5.55
N ALA A 116 -16.73 -7.15 5.60
CA ALA A 116 -16.18 -8.39 5.07
C ALA A 116 -16.68 -9.62 5.83
N GLU A 117 -16.84 -9.53 7.15
CA GLU A 117 -17.42 -10.59 7.98
C GLU A 117 -18.81 -10.99 7.49
N LYS A 118 -19.65 -10.03 7.10
CA LYS A 118 -21.00 -10.28 6.57
C LYS A 118 -20.98 -10.96 5.18
N ARG A 119 -19.90 -10.78 4.41
CA ARG A 119 -19.76 -11.29 3.03
C ARG A 119 -18.90 -12.55 2.93
N GLY A 120 -18.26 -12.97 4.05
CA GLY A 120 -17.32 -14.10 4.07
C GLY A 120 -16.02 -13.84 3.31
N GLY A 121 -15.64 -12.55 3.14
CA GLY A 121 -14.45 -12.17 2.39
C GLY A 121 -13.18 -12.19 3.26
N THR A 122 -12.22 -13.06 2.90
CA THR A 122 -10.91 -13.16 3.56
C THR A 122 -9.77 -13.13 2.54
N TYR A 123 -8.56 -12.85 3.01
CA TYR A 123 -7.36 -12.69 2.20
C TYR A 123 -6.26 -13.66 2.64
N GLY A 124 -5.51 -14.20 1.68
CA GLY A 124 -4.32 -14.98 1.96
C GLY A 124 -3.19 -14.13 2.55
N TYR A 125 -3.14 -12.85 2.17
CA TYR A 125 -2.17 -11.89 2.71
C TYR A 125 -2.86 -10.59 3.10
N VAL A 126 -2.54 -10.08 4.31
CA VAL A 126 -2.89 -8.72 4.73
C VAL A 126 -1.59 -7.96 4.96
N VAL A 127 -1.39 -6.87 4.24
CA VAL A 127 -0.14 -6.08 4.24
C VAL A 127 -0.42 -4.71 4.84
N LEU A 128 0.25 -4.39 5.95
CA LEU A 128 0.10 -3.15 6.70
C LEU A 128 1.49 -2.55 6.96
N ILE A 129 1.95 -1.69 6.05
CA ILE A 129 3.30 -1.12 6.08
C ILE A 129 3.23 0.41 6.19
N GLY A 130 3.74 0.94 7.31
CA GLY A 130 3.84 2.36 7.56
C GLY A 130 2.62 2.99 8.25
N ASP A 131 1.44 2.46 8.09
CA ASP A 131 0.18 3.07 8.57
C ASP A 131 -0.03 2.95 10.10
N LEU A 132 0.64 1.99 10.74
CA LEU A 132 0.62 1.82 12.21
C LEU A 132 1.25 2.98 12.99
N THR A 133 1.94 3.90 12.33
CA THR A 133 2.64 5.00 12.99
C THR A 133 1.73 6.19 13.30
N ALA A 134 0.60 6.31 12.60
CA ALA A 134 -0.32 7.44 12.72
C ALA A 134 -1.31 7.30 13.89
N ALA A 135 -1.53 6.10 14.39
CA ALA A 135 -2.50 5.81 15.45
C ALA A 135 -1.85 5.75 16.84
N ASP A 136 -2.63 6.07 17.86
CA ASP A 136 -2.24 5.79 19.24
C ASP A 136 -2.17 4.28 19.52
N ARG A 137 -1.82 3.89 20.76
CA ARG A 137 -1.67 2.47 21.13
C ARG A 137 -2.99 1.69 20.98
N ALA A 138 -4.11 2.28 21.37
CA ALA A 138 -5.42 1.64 21.29
C ALA A 138 -5.85 1.49 19.83
N GLY A 139 -5.70 2.53 19.02
CA GLY A 139 -6.00 2.49 17.61
C GLY A 139 -5.13 1.48 16.84
N ARG A 140 -3.83 1.38 17.17
CA ARG A 140 -2.97 0.32 16.57
C ARG A 140 -3.45 -1.08 16.90
N ALA A 141 -3.86 -1.32 18.16
CA ALA A 141 -4.40 -2.62 18.57
C ALA A 141 -5.72 -2.94 17.83
N ALA A 142 -6.60 -1.96 17.67
CA ALA A 142 -7.85 -2.11 16.92
C ALA A 142 -7.58 -2.43 15.44
N GLN A 143 -6.68 -1.68 14.79
CA GLN A 143 -6.27 -1.94 13.41
C GLN A 143 -5.70 -3.35 13.21
N MET A 144 -4.82 -3.79 14.12
CA MET A 144 -4.24 -5.14 14.07
C MET A 144 -5.30 -6.23 14.26
N THR A 145 -6.27 -6.01 15.15
CA THR A 145 -7.39 -6.93 15.37
C THR A 145 -8.27 -7.02 14.10
N ALA A 146 -8.65 -5.88 13.52
CA ALA A 146 -9.41 -5.84 12.28
C ALA A 146 -8.65 -6.49 11.10
N ALA A 147 -7.36 -6.20 10.97
CA ALA A 147 -6.51 -6.82 9.96
C ALA A 147 -6.46 -8.36 10.11
N LYS A 148 -6.38 -8.86 11.35
CA LYS A 148 -6.42 -10.30 11.63
C LYS A 148 -7.75 -10.94 11.26
N GLN A 149 -8.87 -10.28 11.48
CA GLN A 149 -10.21 -10.77 11.09
C GLN A 149 -10.37 -10.94 9.58
N LEU A 150 -9.59 -10.18 8.79
CA LEU A 150 -9.59 -10.24 7.33
C LEU A 150 -8.71 -11.36 6.75
N LEU A 151 -7.95 -12.07 7.57
CA LEU A 151 -7.12 -13.19 7.13
C LEU A 151 -7.95 -14.46 6.92
N SER A 152 -7.60 -15.22 5.89
CA SER A 152 -8.04 -16.61 5.75
C SER A 152 -7.42 -17.49 6.86
N ALA A 153 -7.92 -18.72 7.00
CA ALA A 153 -7.48 -19.65 8.06
C ALA A 153 -5.96 -19.87 8.10
N HIS A 154 -5.29 -19.81 6.94
CA HIS A 154 -3.83 -19.94 6.80
C HIS A 154 -3.19 -18.67 6.25
N GLY A 155 -3.87 -17.54 6.36
CA GLY A 155 -3.40 -16.26 5.85
C GLY A 155 -2.23 -15.70 6.65
N THR A 156 -1.42 -14.88 5.98
CA THR A 156 -0.24 -14.24 6.56
C THR A 156 -0.45 -12.74 6.72
N LEU A 157 -0.25 -12.21 7.93
CA LEU A 157 -0.19 -10.78 8.20
C LEU A 157 1.27 -10.30 8.08
N ILE A 158 1.50 -9.33 7.19
CA ILE A 158 2.79 -8.66 7.02
C ILE A 158 2.63 -7.23 7.54
N ALA A 159 3.26 -6.93 8.66
CA ALA A 159 3.20 -5.60 9.27
C ALA A 159 4.60 -5.02 9.46
N ALA A 160 4.78 -3.75 9.09
CA ALA A 160 6.01 -3.01 9.36
C ALA A 160 5.69 -1.59 9.81
N ALA A 161 6.34 -1.17 10.88
CA ALA A 161 6.21 0.18 11.44
C ALA A 161 7.60 0.75 11.76
N SER A 162 7.68 2.08 11.83
CA SER A 162 8.90 2.75 12.26
C SER A 162 9.23 2.38 13.70
N ASN A 163 10.47 1.94 13.93
CA ASN A 163 10.95 1.64 15.26
C ASN A 163 11.60 2.89 15.87
N TRP A 164 11.12 3.34 17.03
CA TRP A 164 11.65 4.51 17.76
C TRP A 164 13.11 4.32 18.21
N PHE A 165 13.57 3.06 18.37
CA PHE A 165 14.97 2.74 18.63
C PHE A 165 15.82 2.65 17.36
N GLY A 166 15.27 3.00 16.21
CA GLY A 166 16.02 3.03 14.94
C GLY A 166 17.12 4.10 14.97
N VAL A 167 18.28 3.79 14.37
CA VAL A 167 19.45 4.67 14.31
C VAL A 167 19.13 6.08 13.81
N LYS A 168 18.18 6.25 12.91
CA LYS A 168 17.74 7.55 12.40
C LYS A 168 17.25 8.48 13.52
N TYR A 169 16.56 7.96 14.53
CA TYR A 169 16.06 8.78 15.65
C TYR A 169 17.15 9.09 16.68
N MET A 170 18.17 8.25 16.79
CA MET A 170 19.36 8.53 17.61
C MET A 170 20.27 9.58 16.95
N ALA A 171 20.23 9.68 15.63
CA ALA A 171 21.00 10.66 14.86
C ALA A 171 20.34 12.04 14.75
N GLY A 172 19.21 12.28 15.44
CA GLY A 172 18.54 13.59 15.48
C GLY A 172 17.70 13.90 14.21
N ALA A 173 17.20 12.88 13.52
CA ALA A 173 16.31 13.04 12.37
C ALA A 173 14.83 13.12 12.81
#